data_6ac25900fa71d6c2faef77107668380f
#
_entry.id   6ac25900fa71d6c2faef77107668380f
#
_cell.length_a   1.000
_cell.length_b   1.000
_cell.length_c   1.000
_cell.angle_alpha   90.00
_cell.angle_beta   90.00
_cell.angle_gamma   90.00
#
_symmetry.space_group_name_H-M   'P 1'
#
loop_
_entity.id
_entity.type
_entity.pdbx_description
1 polymer ?
#
loop_
_entity_poly.entity_id
_entity_poly.type
_entity_poly.pdbx_seq_one_letter_code
_entity_poly.pdbx_strand_id
1 'polypeptide(L)'
;MFIKISEQPSLYNDLEKKSIREILEDINAEDQKVALATQKAIPQIEKLVSQIVPRMKQGGRIFYMGAGTSGRLGVLDASEIPPTFGMPPTLVIGLIAGGDTALRNPVENAEDDTRRGWEELVEHHINDKDTVIGIAASVIRILQWPRKPMSPSK
;
A
#
# COMPACT_ATOMS: atom_id res chain seq x y z
N MET A 1 23.47 5.50 0.21
CA MET A 1 23.20 4.68 -0.97
C MET A 1 21.96 3.84 -0.64
N PHE A 2 20.85 4.04 -1.32
CA PHE A 2 19.62 3.25 -1.08
C PHE A 2 19.78 1.87 -1.72
N ILE A 3 19.65 0.81 -0.93
CA ILE A 3 19.70 -0.56 -1.44
C ILE A 3 18.25 -0.93 -1.79
N LYS A 4 17.98 -1.15 -3.09
CA LYS A 4 16.68 -1.65 -3.55
C LYS A 4 16.58 -3.13 -3.17
N ILE A 5 15.85 -3.43 -2.11
CA ILE A 5 15.74 -4.80 -1.57
C ILE A 5 15.11 -5.74 -2.60
N SER A 6 14.13 -5.27 -3.37
CA SER A 6 13.45 -6.04 -4.41
C SER A 6 14.31 -6.36 -5.64
N GLU A 7 15.48 -5.72 -5.79
CA GLU A 7 16.42 -5.94 -6.91
C GLU A 7 17.70 -6.65 -6.46
N GLN A 8 17.75 -7.15 -5.23
CA GLN A 8 18.88 -7.92 -4.75
C GLN A 8 18.89 -9.32 -5.38
N PRO A 9 20.09 -9.94 -5.53
CA PRO A 9 20.19 -11.32 -5.94
C PRO A 9 19.31 -12.23 -5.09
N SER A 10 18.69 -13.23 -5.72
CA SER A 10 17.89 -14.23 -5.03
C SER A 10 18.72 -14.97 -3.98
N LEU A 11 18.06 -15.36 -2.88
CA LEU A 11 18.62 -16.29 -1.90
C LEU A 11 18.70 -17.72 -2.44
N TYR A 12 18.03 -18.00 -3.54
CA TYR A 12 17.93 -19.31 -4.19
C TYR A 12 18.54 -19.22 -5.58
N ASN A 13 19.55 -20.06 -5.82
CA ASN A 13 20.26 -20.09 -7.10
C ASN A 13 19.84 -21.31 -7.91
N ASP A 14 20.19 -21.33 -9.20
CA ASP A 14 20.00 -22.46 -10.12
C ASP A 14 18.55 -22.98 -10.14
N LEU A 15 17.56 -22.08 -10.14
CA LEU A 15 16.14 -22.46 -10.11
C LEU A 15 15.76 -23.40 -11.26
N GLU A 16 16.40 -23.23 -12.43
CA GLU A 16 16.20 -24.05 -13.62
C GLU A 16 16.69 -25.50 -13.47
N LYS A 17 17.50 -25.77 -12.44
CA LYS A 17 18.02 -27.12 -12.13
C LYS A 17 17.25 -27.83 -11.03
N LYS A 18 16.39 -27.08 -10.29
CA LYS A 18 15.61 -27.61 -9.18
C LYS A 18 14.40 -28.39 -9.67
N SER A 19 14.06 -29.42 -8.93
CA SER A 19 12.78 -30.10 -9.10
C SER A 19 11.62 -29.17 -8.68
N ILE A 20 10.42 -29.44 -9.17
CA ILE A 20 9.19 -28.72 -8.81
C ILE A 20 9.02 -28.72 -7.27
N ARG A 21 9.30 -29.84 -6.63
CA ARG A 21 9.18 -29.99 -5.18
C ARG A 21 10.13 -29.05 -4.44
N GLU A 22 11.38 -28.98 -4.81
CA GLU A 22 12.37 -28.09 -4.19
C GLU A 22 11.96 -26.61 -4.35
N ILE A 23 11.46 -26.22 -5.52
CA ILE A 23 10.97 -24.85 -5.74
C ILE A 23 9.78 -24.53 -4.82
N LEU A 24 8.82 -25.44 -4.67
CA LEU A 24 7.67 -25.26 -3.79
C LEU A 24 8.08 -25.21 -2.31
N GLU A 25 9.02 -26.02 -1.89
CA GLU A 25 9.58 -26.00 -0.54
C GLU A 25 10.32 -24.69 -0.25
N ASP A 26 11.10 -24.19 -1.20
CA ASP A 26 11.78 -22.88 -1.10
C ASP A 26 10.77 -21.73 -0.95
N ILE A 27 9.73 -21.68 -1.78
CA ILE A 27 8.66 -20.67 -1.70
C ILE A 27 7.98 -20.74 -0.33
N ASN A 28 7.60 -21.94 0.10
CA ASN A 28 6.92 -22.13 1.39
C ASN A 28 7.81 -21.71 2.57
N ALA A 29 9.13 -21.97 2.49
CA ALA A 29 10.08 -21.53 3.50
C ALA A 29 10.18 -20.00 3.63
N GLU A 30 10.07 -19.27 2.51
CA GLU A 30 9.99 -17.79 2.55
C GLU A 30 8.65 -17.31 3.10
N ASP A 31 7.53 -17.91 2.69
CA ASP A 31 6.20 -17.55 3.15
C ASP A 31 6.07 -17.67 4.69
N GLN A 32 6.65 -18.70 5.29
CA GLN A 32 6.66 -18.87 6.75
C GLN A 32 7.34 -17.72 7.50
N LYS A 33 8.31 -17.04 6.88
CA LYS A 33 9.00 -15.90 7.49
C LYS A 33 8.11 -14.67 7.62
N VAL A 34 7.10 -14.55 6.75
CA VAL A 34 6.22 -13.37 6.69
C VAL A 34 5.44 -13.20 8.01
N ALA A 35 4.83 -14.27 8.53
CA ALA A 35 4.09 -14.22 9.79
C ALA A 35 4.98 -13.82 10.96
N LEU A 36 6.22 -14.34 11.02
CA LEU A 36 7.18 -13.99 12.06
C LEU A 36 7.68 -12.54 11.94
N ALA A 37 7.81 -12.02 10.73
CA ALA A 37 8.17 -10.63 10.50
C ALA A 37 7.02 -9.70 10.93
N THR A 38 5.78 -10.04 10.58
CA THR A 38 4.58 -9.30 10.99
C THR A 38 4.43 -9.30 12.53
N GLN A 39 4.69 -10.43 13.19
CA GLN A 39 4.66 -10.51 14.64
C GLN A 39 5.57 -9.48 15.31
N LYS A 40 6.77 -9.25 14.76
CA LYS A 40 7.70 -8.24 15.26
C LYS A 40 7.21 -6.81 15.04
N ALA A 41 6.35 -6.60 14.07
CA ALA A 41 5.76 -5.29 13.73
C ALA A 41 4.48 -4.97 14.53
N ILE A 42 3.92 -5.92 15.29
CA ILE A 42 2.67 -5.72 16.07
C ILE A 42 2.69 -4.45 16.90
N PRO A 43 3.75 -4.08 17.64
CA PRO A 43 3.74 -2.85 18.44
C PRO A 43 3.60 -1.58 17.59
N GLN A 44 4.17 -1.56 16.39
CA GLN A 44 4.04 -0.44 15.46
C GLN A 44 2.62 -0.39 14.85
N ILE A 45 2.06 -1.55 14.51
CA ILE A 45 0.69 -1.69 14.01
C ILE A 45 -0.31 -1.23 15.08
N GLU A 46 -0.15 -1.66 16.33
CA GLU A 46 -0.98 -1.24 17.47
C GLU A 46 -0.96 0.29 17.62
N LYS A 47 0.22 0.89 17.59
CA LYS A 47 0.37 2.36 17.67
C LYS A 47 -0.35 3.06 16.51
N LEU A 48 -0.27 2.53 15.29
CA LEU A 48 -0.97 3.08 14.13
C LEU A 48 -2.49 2.98 14.30
N VAL A 49 -2.99 1.78 14.60
CA VAL A 49 -4.43 1.51 14.76
C VAL A 49 -5.03 2.36 15.88
N SER A 50 -4.32 2.54 17.01
CA SER A 50 -4.77 3.37 18.13
C SER A 50 -4.96 4.85 17.76
N GLN A 51 -4.30 5.33 16.70
CA GLN A 51 -4.49 6.67 16.17
C GLN A 51 -5.57 6.76 15.10
N ILE A 52 -5.72 5.71 14.28
CA ILE A 52 -6.72 5.65 13.19
C ILE A 52 -8.14 5.56 13.75
N VAL A 53 -8.37 4.63 14.69
CA VAL A 53 -9.71 4.33 15.21
C VAL A 53 -10.46 5.58 15.74
N PRO A 54 -9.86 6.46 16.57
CA PRO A 54 -10.52 7.67 17.03
C PRO A 54 -10.88 8.63 15.89
N ARG A 55 -10.05 8.73 14.86
CA ARG A 55 -10.29 9.57 13.69
C ARG A 55 -11.46 9.05 12.87
N MET A 56 -11.49 7.74 12.60
CA MET A 56 -12.62 7.10 11.91
C MET A 56 -13.94 7.28 12.65
N LYS A 57 -13.94 7.17 13.98
CA LYS A 57 -15.14 7.45 14.81
C LYS A 57 -15.63 8.89 14.70
N GLN A 58 -14.79 9.82 14.28
CA GLN A 58 -15.13 11.22 14.03
C GLN A 58 -15.46 11.51 12.56
N GLY A 59 -15.66 10.48 11.75
CA GLY A 59 -15.99 10.59 10.33
C GLY A 59 -14.76 10.65 9.40
N GLY A 60 -13.56 10.31 9.89
CA GLY A 60 -12.37 10.16 9.05
C GLY A 60 -12.41 8.87 8.23
N ARG A 61 -11.65 8.85 7.15
CA ARG A 61 -11.55 7.76 6.17
C ARG A 61 -10.12 7.24 6.13
N ILE A 62 -9.96 6.05 5.54
CA ILE A 62 -8.64 5.52 5.20
C ILE A 62 -8.45 5.58 3.68
N PHE A 63 -7.29 6.06 3.26
CA PHE A 63 -6.83 6.01 1.88
C PHE A 63 -5.63 5.08 1.79
N TYR A 64 -5.76 3.97 1.06
CA TYR A 64 -4.61 3.18 0.64
C TYR A 64 -4.03 3.78 -0.64
N MET A 65 -2.71 3.87 -0.71
CA MET A 65 -2.02 4.36 -1.89
C MET A 65 -0.86 3.44 -2.24
N GLY A 66 -0.78 3.06 -3.50
CA GLY A 66 0.31 2.21 -3.96
C GLY A 66 0.41 2.16 -5.48
N ALA A 67 1.48 1.54 -5.97
CA ALA A 67 1.68 1.27 -7.38
C ALA A 67 1.74 -0.25 -7.63
N GLY A 68 1.43 -0.68 -8.85
CA GLY A 68 1.51 -2.08 -9.25
C GLY A 68 0.75 -3.01 -8.31
N THR A 69 1.39 -4.10 -7.89
CA THR A 69 0.78 -5.10 -6.99
C THR A 69 0.38 -4.50 -5.64
N SER A 70 1.20 -3.61 -5.08
CA SER A 70 0.89 -2.95 -3.81
C SER A 70 -0.37 -2.09 -3.89
N GLY A 71 -0.55 -1.35 -5.00
CA GLY A 71 -1.77 -0.59 -5.25
C GLY A 71 -3.00 -1.50 -5.43
N ARG A 72 -2.85 -2.62 -6.14
CA ARG A 72 -3.94 -3.62 -6.31
C ARG A 72 -4.37 -4.21 -4.98
N LEU A 73 -3.44 -4.51 -4.06
CA LEU A 73 -3.76 -5.00 -2.72
C LEU A 73 -4.57 -3.96 -1.92
N GLY A 74 -4.21 -2.69 -2.00
CA GLY A 74 -4.97 -1.62 -1.33
C GLY A 74 -6.39 -1.47 -1.88
N VAL A 75 -6.57 -1.55 -3.21
CA VAL A 75 -7.89 -1.51 -3.84
C VAL A 75 -8.70 -2.76 -3.49
N LEU A 76 -8.08 -3.95 -3.51
CA LEU A 76 -8.72 -5.20 -3.13
C LEU A 76 -9.26 -5.12 -1.70
N ASP A 77 -8.43 -4.75 -0.73
CA ASP A 77 -8.86 -4.62 0.67
C ASP A 77 -10.00 -3.60 0.83
N ALA A 78 -9.88 -2.43 0.20
CA ALA A 78 -10.93 -1.41 0.22
C ALA A 78 -12.27 -1.91 -0.37
N SER A 79 -12.22 -2.74 -1.41
CA SER A 79 -13.41 -3.29 -2.07
C SER A 79 -14.15 -4.32 -1.21
N GLU A 80 -13.45 -4.98 -0.30
CA GLU A 80 -14.02 -5.99 0.60
C GLU A 80 -14.68 -5.39 1.86
N ILE A 81 -14.43 -4.12 2.17
CA ILE A 81 -15.00 -3.48 3.35
C ILE A 81 -16.54 -3.41 3.32
N PRO A 82 -17.21 -3.02 2.22
CA PRO A 82 -18.67 -3.00 2.17
C PRO A 82 -19.31 -4.39 2.32
N PRO A 83 -18.94 -5.42 1.56
CA PRO A 83 -19.59 -6.73 1.66
C PRO A 83 -19.27 -7.46 2.98
N THR A 84 -18.09 -7.25 3.55
CA THR A 84 -17.66 -7.96 4.77
C THR A 84 -18.17 -7.29 6.04
N PHE A 85 -18.17 -5.96 6.10
CA PHE A 85 -18.48 -5.20 7.31
C PHE A 85 -19.76 -4.35 7.20
N GLY A 86 -20.42 -4.32 6.04
CA GLY A 86 -21.62 -3.50 5.82
C GLY A 86 -21.36 -1.99 5.88
N MET A 87 -20.12 -1.56 5.68
CA MET A 87 -19.73 -0.17 5.77
C MET A 87 -19.82 0.53 4.40
N PRO A 88 -20.00 1.86 4.37
CA PRO A 88 -20.01 2.59 3.10
C PRO A 88 -18.70 2.41 2.30
N PRO A 89 -18.76 2.30 0.96
CA PRO A 89 -17.56 2.15 0.11
C PRO A 89 -16.65 3.38 0.15
N THR A 90 -17.11 4.47 0.73
CA THR A 90 -16.35 5.71 0.92
C THR A 90 -15.51 5.72 2.21
N LEU A 91 -15.63 4.71 3.07
CA LEU A 91 -14.93 4.66 4.35
C LEU A 91 -13.45 4.28 4.18
N VAL A 92 -13.17 3.33 3.31
CA VAL A 92 -11.82 2.93 2.93
C VAL A 92 -11.71 3.02 1.40
N ILE A 93 -10.73 3.74 0.91
CA ILE A 93 -10.57 4.05 -0.51
C ILE A 93 -9.17 3.60 -0.94
N GLY A 94 -9.12 2.78 -1.98
CA GLY A 94 -7.86 2.36 -2.60
C GLY A 94 -7.52 3.23 -3.80
N LEU A 95 -6.34 3.85 -3.78
CA LEU A 95 -5.78 4.63 -4.90
C LEU A 95 -4.57 3.88 -5.46
N ILE A 96 -4.58 3.65 -6.77
CA ILE A 96 -3.50 2.97 -7.47
C ILE A 96 -2.90 3.88 -8.54
N ALA A 97 -1.58 3.97 -8.58
CA ALA A 97 -0.89 4.71 -9.63
C ALA A 97 -1.28 4.16 -11.02
N GLY A 98 -1.74 5.05 -11.91
CA GLY A 98 -2.31 4.70 -13.21
C GLY A 98 -3.83 4.44 -13.20
N GLY A 99 -4.49 4.65 -12.05
CA GLY A 99 -5.96 4.56 -11.91
C GLY A 99 -6.53 3.18 -12.20
N ASP A 100 -7.82 3.09 -12.49
CA ASP A 100 -8.54 1.83 -12.72
C ASP A 100 -7.94 0.97 -13.85
N THR A 101 -7.32 1.60 -14.83
CA THR A 101 -6.61 0.87 -15.90
C THR A 101 -5.51 -0.02 -15.32
N ALA A 102 -4.77 0.48 -14.31
CA ALA A 102 -3.67 -0.24 -13.67
C ALA A 102 -4.12 -1.45 -12.83
N LEU A 103 -5.41 -1.60 -12.54
CA LEU A 103 -5.94 -2.79 -11.87
C LEU A 103 -5.80 -4.04 -12.74
N ARG A 104 -6.00 -3.91 -14.05
CA ARG A 104 -6.03 -5.03 -15.00
C ARG A 104 -4.86 -5.04 -15.97
N ASN A 105 -4.34 -3.87 -16.31
CA ASN A 105 -3.28 -3.71 -17.30
C ASN A 105 -2.05 -3.06 -16.66
N PRO A 106 -0.83 -3.39 -17.09
CA PRO A 106 0.35 -2.66 -16.65
C PRO A 106 0.28 -1.21 -17.19
N VAL A 107 0.53 -0.24 -16.31
CA VAL A 107 0.71 1.17 -16.68
C VAL A 107 2.12 1.54 -16.26
N GLU A 108 2.99 1.68 -17.26
CA GLU A 108 4.40 2.01 -17.02
C GLU A 108 4.55 3.48 -16.61
N ASN A 109 5.57 3.77 -15.80
CA ASN A 109 5.93 5.11 -15.31
C ASN A 109 4.87 5.83 -14.46
N ALA A 110 3.72 5.23 -14.18
CA ALA A 110 2.70 5.85 -13.33
C ALA A 110 3.18 6.05 -11.87
N GLU A 111 4.11 5.21 -11.41
CA GLU A 111 4.71 5.32 -10.07
C GLU A 111 5.70 6.49 -9.94
N ASP A 112 6.19 7.03 -11.05
CA ASP A 112 7.13 8.15 -11.08
C ASP A 112 6.45 9.52 -10.96
N ASP A 113 5.13 9.59 -11.11
CA ASP A 113 4.38 10.83 -10.95
C ASP A 113 4.18 11.16 -9.46
N THR A 114 5.06 11.99 -8.93
CA THR A 114 5.07 12.41 -7.53
C THR A 114 3.93 13.36 -7.16
N ARG A 115 3.17 13.90 -8.12
CA ARG A 115 2.08 14.85 -7.90
C ARG A 115 0.71 14.17 -7.96
N ARG A 116 0.55 13.20 -8.84
CA ARG A 116 -0.75 12.58 -9.12
C ARG A 116 -1.41 12.02 -7.85
N GLY A 117 -0.63 11.35 -6.99
CA GLY A 117 -1.16 10.83 -5.73
C GLY A 117 -1.75 11.89 -4.80
N TRP A 118 -1.14 13.09 -4.77
CA TRP A 118 -1.68 14.22 -4.02
C TRP A 118 -2.95 14.79 -4.68
N GLU A 119 -2.95 14.93 -6.00
CA GLU A 119 -4.10 15.41 -6.76
C GLU A 119 -5.33 14.53 -6.54
N GLU A 120 -5.16 13.20 -6.58
CA GLU A 120 -6.24 12.24 -6.28
C GLU A 120 -6.79 12.38 -4.87
N LEU A 121 -5.93 12.56 -3.86
CA LEU A 121 -6.39 12.84 -2.49
C LEU A 121 -7.20 14.14 -2.41
N VAL A 122 -6.80 15.19 -3.14
CA VAL A 122 -7.53 16.47 -3.21
C VAL A 122 -8.87 16.29 -3.94
N GLU A 123 -8.92 15.53 -5.03
CA GLU A 123 -10.16 15.17 -5.74
C GLU A 123 -11.15 14.47 -4.79
N HIS A 124 -10.65 13.65 -3.87
CA HIS A 124 -11.43 13.01 -2.82
C HIS A 124 -11.71 13.91 -1.60
N HIS A 125 -11.37 15.20 -1.65
CA HIS A 125 -11.57 16.15 -0.55
C HIS A 125 -10.96 15.65 0.78
N ILE A 126 -9.69 15.24 0.74
CA ILE A 126 -8.97 14.79 1.95
C ILE A 126 -8.99 15.88 3.02
N ASN A 127 -9.15 15.47 4.27
CA ASN A 127 -9.19 16.37 5.42
C ASN A 127 -8.34 15.85 6.59
N ASP A 128 -8.27 16.59 7.68
CA ASP A 128 -7.42 16.34 8.85
C ASP A 128 -7.81 15.11 9.69
N LYS A 129 -9.01 14.56 9.48
CA LYS A 129 -9.48 13.31 10.12
C LYS A 129 -9.09 12.08 9.33
N ASP A 130 -8.81 12.24 8.04
CA ASP A 130 -8.46 11.12 7.16
C ASP A 130 -7.06 10.59 7.47
N THR A 131 -6.83 9.35 7.10
CA THR A 131 -5.53 8.68 7.23
C THR A 131 -5.10 8.14 5.87
N VAL A 132 -3.86 8.39 5.50
CA VAL A 132 -3.25 7.84 4.29
C VAL A 132 -2.25 6.76 4.67
N ILE A 133 -2.38 5.59 4.04
CA ILE A 133 -1.48 4.44 4.22
C ILE A 133 -0.83 4.11 2.89
N GLY A 134 0.47 4.35 2.77
CA GLY A 134 1.25 3.95 1.61
C GLY A 134 1.61 2.47 1.67
N ILE A 135 1.36 1.73 0.59
CA ILE A 135 1.71 0.31 0.45
C ILE A 135 2.80 0.19 -0.61
N ALA A 136 3.96 -0.35 -0.22
CA ALA A 136 5.09 -0.55 -1.11
C ALA A 136 5.93 -1.75 -0.70
N ALA A 137 6.43 -2.53 -1.65
CA ALA A 137 7.35 -3.63 -1.39
C ALA A 137 8.76 -3.12 -1.04
N SER A 138 9.17 -2.00 -1.64
CA SER A 138 10.43 -1.32 -1.32
C SER A 138 10.20 0.19 -1.30
N VAL A 139 10.74 0.86 -0.28
CA VAL A 139 10.63 2.32 -0.18
C VAL A 139 11.68 2.95 -1.11
N ILE A 140 11.29 3.23 -2.35
CA ILE A 140 12.16 3.92 -3.31
C ILE A 140 11.90 5.43 -3.30
N ARG A 141 10.64 5.84 -3.11
CA ARG A 141 10.26 7.26 -2.97
C ARG A 141 9.18 7.38 -1.89
N ILE A 142 9.50 8.13 -0.86
CA ILE A 142 8.51 8.62 0.09
C ILE A 142 7.74 9.70 -0.66
N LEU A 143 6.42 9.59 -0.74
CA LEU A 143 5.55 10.71 -1.08
C LEU A 143 6.00 11.90 -0.21
N GLN A 144 6.57 12.92 -0.81
CA GLN A 144 6.90 14.14 -0.09
C GLN A 144 5.57 14.82 0.24
N TRP A 145 5.03 14.51 1.42
CA TRP A 145 3.89 15.22 1.95
C TRP A 145 4.25 16.70 2.06
N PRO A 146 3.49 17.61 1.45
CA PRO A 146 3.73 19.03 1.62
C PRO A 146 3.62 19.38 3.11
N ARG A 147 4.68 19.92 3.68
CA ARG A 147 4.77 20.25 5.13
C ARG A 147 3.79 21.34 5.58
N LYS A 148 3.01 21.92 4.67
CA LYS A 148 1.94 22.87 4.96
C LYS A 148 0.77 22.62 4.01
N PRO A 149 -0.48 22.60 4.50
CA PRO A 149 -1.63 22.70 3.63
C PRO A 149 -1.49 24.00 2.83
N MET A 150 -1.60 23.91 1.51
CA MET A 150 -1.79 25.12 0.69
C MET A 150 -3.12 25.74 1.14
N SER A 151 -3.05 26.89 1.78
CA SER A 151 -4.24 27.70 2.01
C SER A 151 -4.88 27.98 0.64
N PRO A 152 -6.20 27.82 0.50
CA PRO A 152 -6.87 28.17 -0.74
C PRO A 152 -6.57 29.65 -1.03
N SER A 153 -6.02 29.92 -2.19
CA SER A 153 -5.89 31.28 -2.72
C SER A 153 -7.28 31.88 -2.78
N LYS A 154 -7.45 33.01 -2.09
CA LYS A 154 -8.65 33.83 -2.17
C LYS A 154 -8.90 34.30 -3.60
#